data_b5a3a0214382937ca36d578b9a3365b4
#
_entry.id   b5a3a0214382937ca36d578b9a3365b4
#
_cell.length_a   1.000
_cell.length_b   1.000
_cell.length_c   1.000
_cell.angle_alpha   90.00
_cell.angle_beta   90.00
_cell.angle_gamma   90.00
#
_symmetry.space_group_name_H-M   'P 1'
#
loop_
_entity.id
_entity.type
_entity.pdbx_description
1 polymer ?
#
loop_
_entity_poly.entity_id
_entity_poly.type
_entity_poly.pdbx_seq_one_letter_code
_entity_poly.pdbx_strand_id
1 'polypeptide(L)'
;MALAEKYVIMFQKECSNLSIIVLNNLHRLKVNPKDSIAIEKMLQAADTMIGDSRFINQKELEQASMLLVKTFNRVEDVTEKSKEVEFFIDSFTKIIKH
;
A
#
# COMPACT_ATOMS: atom_id res chain seq x y z
N MET A 1 26.85 -10.24 -8.00
CA MET A 1 25.68 -10.97 -7.53
C MET A 1 25.34 -10.65 -6.08
N ALA A 2 26.34 -10.57 -5.20
CA ALA A 2 26.11 -10.13 -3.82
C ALA A 2 25.41 -8.76 -3.73
N LEU A 3 25.69 -7.87 -4.68
CA LEU A 3 25.09 -6.54 -4.73
C LEU A 3 23.58 -6.61 -5.04
N ALA A 4 23.21 -7.45 -6.02
CA ALA A 4 21.80 -7.62 -6.39
C ALA A 4 20.99 -8.23 -5.25
N GLU A 5 21.54 -9.24 -4.57
CA GLU A 5 20.88 -9.87 -3.42
C GLU A 5 20.70 -8.88 -2.28
N LYS A 6 21.68 -8.02 -2.05
CA LYS A 6 21.61 -6.99 -1.01
C LYS A 6 20.46 -6.01 -1.29
N TYR A 7 20.29 -5.59 -2.54
CA TYR A 7 19.19 -4.70 -2.92
C TYR A 7 17.83 -5.38 -2.81
N VAL A 8 17.76 -6.67 -3.18
CA VAL A 8 16.51 -7.43 -3.03
C VAL A 8 16.08 -7.47 -1.57
N ILE A 9 17.02 -7.79 -0.65
CA ILE A 9 16.73 -7.82 0.78
C ILE A 9 16.30 -6.44 1.29
N MET A 10 16.99 -5.39 0.85
CA MET A 10 16.63 -4.01 1.20
C MET A 10 15.20 -3.68 0.80
N PHE A 11 14.84 -3.95 -0.46
CA PHE A 11 13.51 -3.63 -0.97
C PHE A 11 12.42 -4.50 -0.34
N GLN A 12 12.73 -5.75 -0.01
CA GLN A 12 11.78 -6.60 0.73
C GLN A 12 11.46 -6.01 2.10
N LYS A 13 12.48 -5.55 2.83
CA LYS A 13 12.28 -4.89 4.13
C LYS A 13 11.50 -3.59 3.98
N GLU A 14 11.82 -2.80 2.98
CA GLU A 14 11.13 -1.54 2.71
C GLU A 14 9.66 -1.80 2.38
N CYS A 15 9.37 -2.79 1.54
CA CYS A 15 7.99 -3.16 1.21
C CYS A 15 7.22 -3.62 2.45
N SER A 16 7.85 -4.38 3.34
CA SER A 16 7.21 -4.79 4.59
C SER A 16 6.84 -3.58 5.44
N ASN A 17 7.76 -2.64 5.60
CA ASN A 17 7.51 -1.43 6.39
C ASN A 17 6.45 -0.55 5.75
N LEU A 18 6.51 -0.35 4.43
CA LEU A 18 5.54 0.46 3.70
C LEU A 18 4.14 -0.18 3.73
N SER A 19 4.06 -1.50 3.67
CA SER A 19 2.79 -2.21 3.78
C SER A 19 2.14 -1.98 5.14
N ILE A 20 2.93 -1.94 6.20
CA ILE A 20 2.43 -1.63 7.54
C ILE A 20 1.92 -0.18 7.60
N ILE A 21 2.65 0.75 6.99
CA ILE A 21 2.20 2.15 6.91
C ILE A 21 0.87 2.26 6.17
N VAL A 22 0.74 1.58 5.04
CA VAL A 22 -0.54 1.55 4.29
C VAL A 22 -1.66 0.99 5.16
N LEU A 23 -1.41 -0.14 5.83
CA LEU A 23 -2.42 -0.80 6.65
C LEU A 23 -2.86 0.08 7.82
N ASN A 24 -1.92 0.71 8.51
CA ASN A 24 -2.21 1.60 9.62
C ASN A 24 -3.07 2.79 9.19
N ASN A 25 -2.77 3.37 8.02
CA ASN A 25 -3.55 4.49 7.51
C ASN A 25 -4.91 4.06 6.98
N LEU A 26 -5.04 2.86 6.44
CA LEU A 26 -6.34 2.28 6.09
C LEU A 26 -7.23 2.13 7.33
N HIS A 27 -6.66 1.67 8.44
CA HIS A 27 -7.41 1.58 9.71
C HIS A 27 -7.84 2.96 10.21
N ARG A 28 -7.03 3.98 10.03
CA ARG A 28 -7.41 5.36 10.37
C ARG A 28 -8.57 5.83 9.49
N LEU A 29 -8.55 5.50 8.21
CA LEU A 29 -9.64 5.85 7.29
C LEU A 29 -10.93 5.12 7.62
N LYS A 30 -10.84 3.93 8.20
CA LYS A 30 -12.01 3.20 8.66
C LYS A 30 -12.74 3.97 9.78
N VAL A 31 -11.98 4.63 10.65
CA VAL A 31 -12.53 5.45 11.74
C VAL A 31 -12.97 6.82 11.23
N ASN A 32 -12.16 7.45 10.39
CA ASN A 32 -12.44 8.76 9.81
C ASN A 32 -12.14 8.76 8.32
N PRO A 33 -13.17 8.53 7.46
CA PRO A 33 -12.96 8.48 6.00
C PRO A 33 -12.45 9.78 5.39
N LYS A 34 -12.55 10.89 6.10
CA LYS A 34 -12.11 12.21 5.62
C LYS A 34 -10.71 12.59 6.09
N ASP A 35 -9.98 11.64 6.70
CA ASP A 35 -8.62 11.90 7.18
C ASP A 35 -7.65 12.06 5.99
N SER A 36 -7.49 13.30 5.55
CA SER A 36 -6.65 13.62 4.39
C SER A 36 -5.18 13.31 4.62
N ILE A 37 -4.71 13.41 5.86
CA ILE A 37 -3.33 13.08 6.20
C ILE A 37 -3.09 11.58 6.04
N ALA A 38 -4.04 10.76 6.49
CA ALA A 38 -3.95 9.31 6.32
C ALA A 38 -3.94 8.92 4.84
N ILE A 39 -4.79 9.56 4.02
CA ILE A 39 -4.82 9.32 2.56
C ILE A 39 -3.46 9.68 1.95
N GLU A 40 -2.92 10.84 2.29
CA GLU A 40 -1.64 11.29 1.74
C GLU A 40 -0.50 10.33 2.09
N LYS A 41 -0.38 9.95 3.36
CA LYS A 41 0.66 9.01 3.82
C LYS A 41 0.54 7.65 3.16
N MET A 42 -0.69 7.17 3.04
CA MET A 42 -0.98 5.89 2.40
C MET A 42 -0.58 5.89 0.92
N LEU A 43 -0.92 6.97 0.21
CA LEU A 43 -0.59 7.10 -1.21
C LEU A 43 0.90 7.21 -1.44
N GLN A 44 1.62 7.95 -0.59
CA GLN A 44 3.08 8.04 -0.68
C GLN A 44 3.72 6.68 -0.49
N ALA A 45 3.29 5.93 0.51
CA ALA A 45 3.83 4.60 0.77
C ALA A 45 3.53 3.63 -0.37
N ALA A 46 2.30 3.65 -0.88
CA ALA A 46 1.89 2.77 -1.99
C ALA A 46 2.67 3.10 -3.26
N ASP A 47 2.88 4.38 -3.55
CA ASP A 47 3.61 4.82 -4.73
C ASP A 47 5.05 4.31 -4.71
N THR A 48 5.72 4.39 -3.57
CA THR A 48 7.06 3.84 -3.41
C THR A 48 7.06 2.32 -3.56
N MET A 49 6.04 1.64 -3.02
CA MET A 49 5.93 0.18 -3.13
C MET A 49 5.75 -0.30 -4.56
N ILE A 50 5.12 0.48 -5.43
CA ILE A 50 4.99 0.11 -6.85
C ILE A 50 6.36 -0.13 -7.46
N GLY A 51 7.30 0.78 -7.25
CA GLY A 51 8.66 0.63 -7.75
C GLY A 51 9.44 -0.50 -7.10
N ASP A 52 9.39 -0.56 -5.77
CA ASP A 52 10.12 -1.57 -4.99
C ASP A 52 9.65 -2.99 -5.31
N SER A 53 8.32 -3.19 -5.33
CA SER A 53 7.73 -4.51 -5.60
C SER A 53 7.99 -4.97 -7.03
N ARG A 54 8.02 -4.03 -7.97
CA ARG A 54 8.39 -4.34 -9.36
C ARG A 54 9.83 -4.81 -9.44
N PHE A 55 10.74 -4.15 -8.74
CA PHE A 55 12.14 -4.51 -8.73
C PHE A 55 12.38 -5.92 -8.18
N ILE A 56 11.68 -6.30 -7.10
CA ILE A 56 11.82 -7.62 -6.48
C ILE A 56 10.83 -8.64 -7.03
N ASN A 57 10.10 -8.29 -8.09
CA ASN A 57 9.17 -9.18 -8.79
C ASN A 57 8.04 -9.71 -7.92
N GLN A 58 7.52 -8.90 -7.02
CA GLN A 58 6.34 -9.22 -6.21
C GLN A 58 5.09 -8.62 -6.86
N LYS A 59 4.53 -9.36 -7.79
CA LYS A 59 3.43 -8.87 -8.65
C LYS A 59 2.15 -8.58 -7.87
N GLU A 60 1.81 -9.39 -6.88
CA GLU A 60 0.60 -9.18 -6.08
C GLU A 60 0.67 -7.85 -5.33
N LEU A 61 1.83 -7.55 -4.72
CA LEU A 61 2.04 -6.31 -3.99
C LEU A 61 2.04 -5.11 -4.94
N GLU A 62 2.68 -5.26 -6.10
CA GLU A 62 2.69 -4.22 -7.13
C GLU A 62 1.26 -3.89 -7.58
N GLN A 63 0.47 -4.90 -7.90
CA GLN A 63 -0.90 -4.73 -8.37
C GLN A 63 -1.80 -4.12 -7.29
N ALA A 64 -1.68 -4.59 -6.05
CA ALA A 64 -2.45 -4.05 -4.94
C ALA A 64 -2.12 -2.57 -4.71
N SER A 65 -0.84 -2.21 -4.79
CA SER A 65 -0.39 -0.83 -4.61
C SER A 65 -0.88 0.07 -5.73
N MET A 66 -0.80 -0.40 -6.97
CA MET A 66 -1.31 0.35 -8.14
C MET A 66 -2.82 0.58 -8.05
N LEU A 67 -3.56 -0.45 -7.67
CA LEU A 67 -5.01 -0.34 -7.53
C LEU A 67 -5.38 0.64 -6.42
N LEU A 68 -4.66 0.60 -5.30
CA LEU A 68 -4.88 1.51 -4.18
C LEU A 68 -4.66 2.97 -4.61
N VAL A 69 -3.55 3.26 -5.29
CA VAL A 69 -3.25 4.60 -5.78
C VAL A 69 -4.33 5.06 -6.75
N LYS A 70 -4.72 4.20 -7.69
CA LYS A 70 -5.77 4.52 -8.66
C LYS A 70 -7.10 4.83 -7.97
N THR A 71 -7.47 4.04 -6.98
CA THR A 71 -8.75 4.18 -6.28
C THR A 71 -8.81 5.48 -5.48
N PHE A 72 -7.76 5.81 -4.75
CA PHE A 72 -7.77 6.94 -3.83
C PHE A 72 -7.32 8.25 -4.47
N ASN A 73 -6.76 8.22 -5.69
CA ASN A 73 -6.43 9.44 -6.44
C ASN A 73 -7.64 10.07 -7.13
N ARG A 74 -8.74 9.34 -7.25
CA ARG A 74 -9.94 9.91 -7.84
C ARG A 74 -10.57 10.90 -6.87
N VAL A 75 -10.81 12.12 -7.37
CA VAL A 75 -11.46 13.19 -6.58
C VAL A 75 -12.95 12.90 -6.55
N GLU A 76 -13.36 11.93 -5.77
CA GLU A 76 -14.76 11.60 -5.56
C GLU A 76 -15.03 11.50 -4.06
N ASP A 77 -16.31 11.47 -3.73
CA ASP A 77 -16.77 11.48 -2.34
C ASP A 77 -16.15 10.31 -1.56
N VAL A 78 -15.33 10.66 -0.56
CA VAL A 78 -14.60 9.69 0.26
C VAL A 78 -15.55 8.79 1.05
N THR A 79 -16.78 9.24 1.30
CA THR A 79 -17.76 8.46 2.04
C THR A 79 -18.20 7.19 1.30
N GLU A 80 -18.10 7.17 -0.03
CA GLU A 80 -18.40 5.99 -0.83
C GLU A 80 -17.28 4.96 -0.82
N LYS A 81 -16.10 5.30 -0.27
CA LYS A 81 -14.92 4.43 -0.31
C LYS A 81 -14.75 3.55 0.92
N SER A 82 -15.75 3.49 1.78
CA SER A 82 -15.68 2.64 2.97
C SER A 82 -15.53 1.15 2.63
N LYS A 83 -16.17 0.70 1.54
CA LYS A 83 -16.05 -0.68 1.07
C LYS A 83 -14.66 -0.94 0.50
N GLU A 84 -14.10 0.03 -0.20
CA GLU A 84 -12.73 -0.07 -0.73
C GLU A 84 -11.71 -0.12 0.40
N VAL A 85 -11.92 0.64 1.48
CA VAL A 85 -11.03 0.59 2.65
C VAL A 85 -10.98 -0.83 3.22
N GLU A 86 -12.14 -1.47 3.42
CA GLU A 86 -12.20 -2.85 3.90
C GLU A 86 -11.51 -3.82 2.95
N PHE A 87 -11.76 -3.66 1.65
CA PHE A 87 -11.13 -4.49 0.62
C PHE A 87 -9.61 -4.41 0.69
N PHE A 88 -9.06 -3.21 0.82
CA PHE A 88 -7.61 -3.03 0.87
C PHE A 88 -7.01 -3.50 2.18
N ILE A 89 -7.71 -3.34 3.31
CA ILE A 89 -7.28 -3.91 4.59
C ILE A 89 -7.13 -5.43 4.44
N ASP A 90 -8.11 -6.10 3.88
CA ASP A 90 -8.04 -7.54 3.65
C ASP A 90 -6.91 -7.92 2.71
N SER A 91 -6.77 -7.19 1.59
CA SER A 91 -5.75 -7.49 0.58
C SER A 91 -4.34 -7.35 1.14
N PHE A 92 -4.05 -6.23 1.81
CA PHE A 92 -2.71 -6.01 2.37
C PHE A 92 -2.43 -6.91 3.55
N THR A 93 -3.44 -7.23 4.37
CA THR A 93 -3.28 -8.19 5.46
C THR A 93 -2.86 -9.56 4.94
N LYS A 94 -3.49 -10.04 3.88
CA LYS A 94 -3.14 -11.32 3.25
C LYS A 94 -1.72 -11.31 2.69
N ILE A 95 -1.32 -10.23 2.05
CA ILE A 95 0.03 -10.11 1.47
C ILE A 95 1.07 -10.11 2.58
N ILE A 96 0.84 -9.38 3.67
CA ILE A 96 1.77 -9.30 4.80
C ILE A 96 1.96 -10.66 5.49
N LYS A 97 0.90 -11.46 5.58
CA LYS A 97 0.94 -12.78 6.23
C LYS A 97 1.69 -13.85 5.43
N HIS A 98 1.95 -13.58 4.20
CA HIS A 98 2.76 -14.47 3.35
C HIS A 98 4.19 -13.95 3.24
#